data_64e0cc72462561e798861f24911244eb
#
_entry.id   64e0cc72462561e798861f24911244eb
#
_cell.length_a   1.000
_cell.length_b   1.000
_cell.length_c   1.000
_cell.angle_alpha   90.00
_cell.angle_beta   90.00
_cell.angle_gamma   90.00
#
_symmetry.space_group_name_H-M   'P 1'
#
loop_
_entity.id
_entity.type
_entity.pdbx_description
1 polymer ?
#
loop_
_entity_poly.entity_id
_entity_poly.type
_entity_poly.pdbx_seq_one_letter_code
_entity_poly.pdbx_strand_id
1 'polypeptide(L)'
;MGHTALYFYFGKDAAFTFETCGPFGLSSRQQMAWYHAGGGRELYQDFLKTYGISSSLPCGNTGCQMGGWFRKEIKTVEDLSGLKMRVGGFAGRILQKLGVVPQQIAAGDIYPALEKGTIDAAEFVGPYDDEKLGFDRVAPYYYTPGWWETGSHISVITGTKQWESLPAQYKAAVTAAAYEAHVHVQANYDVNNPQALARLLKRGVKLRAFPQSVMDASFKAAKEVMDAEAAKNANFKKIYEHYKKFQAQQNQWYSVAESRMQNYLLNATSGGNKS
;
A
#
# COMPACT_ATOMS: atom_id res chain seq x y z
N MET A 1 -21.17 6.31 -9.27
CA MET A 1 -19.71 6.36 -9.05
C MET A 1 -19.41 5.97 -7.62
N GLY A 2 -18.28 5.33 -7.37
CA GLY A 2 -17.75 5.00 -6.05
C GLY A 2 -16.28 5.41 -5.92
N HIS A 3 -15.84 5.78 -4.72
CA HIS A 3 -14.45 6.07 -4.40
C HIS A 3 -13.93 4.94 -3.50
N THR A 4 -12.88 4.24 -3.93
CA THR A 4 -12.42 3.03 -3.24
C THR A 4 -10.97 2.68 -3.58
N ALA A 5 -10.35 1.89 -2.72
CA ALA A 5 -9.16 1.11 -3.05
C ALA A 5 -9.63 -0.25 -3.59
N LEU A 6 -9.28 -0.57 -4.82
CA LEU A 6 -9.82 -1.76 -5.49
C LEU A 6 -9.33 -3.08 -4.85
N TYR A 7 -8.20 -3.08 -4.15
CA TYR A 7 -7.74 -4.28 -3.44
C TYR A 7 -8.73 -4.82 -2.40
N PHE A 8 -9.69 -4.02 -1.93
CA PHE A 8 -10.76 -4.51 -1.05
C PHE A 8 -11.63 -5.60 -1.71
N TYR A 9 -11.58 -5.67 -3.04
CA TYR A 9 -12.32 -6.67 -3.80
C TYR A 9 -11.47 -7.90 -4.18
N PHE A 10 -10.27 -8.05 -3.62
CA PHE A 10 -9.36 -9.18 -3.90
C PHE A 10 -10.00 -10.55 -3.65
N GLY A 11 -11.01 -10.62 -2.77
CA GLY A 11 -11.78 -11.84 -2.53
C GLY A 11 -12.66 -12.29 -3.70
N LYS A 12 -12.98 -11.36 -4.64
CA LYS A 12 -13.68 -11.69 -5.89
C LYS A 12 -12.70 -12.14 -6.98
N ASP A 13 -11.60 -11.43 -7.11
CA ASP A 13 -10.48 -11.77 -7.97
C ASP A 13 -9.21 -11.10 -7.41
N ALA A 14 -8.16 -11.88 -7.24
CA ALA A 14 -6.89 -11.38 -6.71
C ALA A 14 -6.26 -10.29 -7.60
N ALA A 15 -6.62 -10.22 -8.87
CA ALA A 15 -6.16 -9.19 -9.80
C ALA A 15 -6.57 -7.77 -9.39
N PHE A 16 -7.60 -7.59 -8.58
CA PHE A 16 -7.96 -6.30 -8.00
C PHE A 16 -6.84 -5.65 -7.17
N THR A 17 -5.85 -6.42 -6.72
CA THR A 17 -4.72 -5.92 -5.94
C THR A 17 -3.88 -4.88 -6.69
N PHE A 18 -3.64 -5.05 -7.98
CA PHE A 18 -2.61 -4.30 -8.71
C PHE A 18 -2.91 -2.83 -8.96
N GLU A 19 -4.17 -2.41 -8.98
CA GLU A 19 -4.46 -0.99 -9.14
C GLU A 19 -4.13 -0.21 -7.87
N THR A 20 -4.42 -0.77 -6.70
CA THR A 20 -4.10 -0.11 -5.43
C THR A 20 -2.60 -0.17 -5.16
N CYS A 21 -2.05 -1.36 -5.00
CA CYS A 21 -0.61 -1.62 -4.86
C CYS A 21 -0.39 -3.14 -4.67
N GLY A 22 0.58 -3.70 -5.36
CA GLY A 22 1.05 -5.06 -5.06
C GLY A 22 2.03 -5.05 -3.87
N PRO A 23 2.09 -6.12 -3.06
CA PRO A 23 3.14 -6.30 -2.06
C PRO A 23 4.54 -6.18 -2.67
N PHE A 24 5.45 -5.44 -2.02
CA PHE A 24 6.76 -5.05 -2.57
C PHE A 24 6.64 -4.39 -3.96
N GLY A 25 5.56 -3.66 -4.18
CA GLY A 25 5.16 -3.13 -5.47
C GLY A 25 5.84 -1.81 -5.86
N LEU A 26 5.18 -1.13 -6.79
CA LEU A 26 5.61 0.17 -7.29
C LEU A 26 5.38 1.27 -6.23
N SER A 27 6.30 2.22 -6.12
CA SER A 27 6.04 3.44 -5.36
C SER A 27 4.89 4.24 -5.98
N SER A 28 4.34 5.22 -5.26
CA SER A 28 3.22 6.05 -5.75
C SER A 28 3.52 6.66 -7.13
N ARG A 29 4.71 7.22 -7.31
CA ARG A 29 5.14 7.79 -8.60
C ARG A 29 5.30 6.72 -9.69
N GLN A 30 5.87 5.55 -9.36
CA GLN A 30 6.01 4.45 -10.32
C GLN A 30 4.64 3.86 -10.70
N GLN A 31 3.71 3.79 -9.75
CA GLN A 31 2.34 3.33 -10.00
C GLN A 31 1.61 4.26 -10.99
N MET A 32 1.75 5.58 -10.80
CA MET A 32 1.22 6.57 -11.75
C MET A 32 1.86 6.44 -13.13
N ALA A 33 3.17 6.24 -13.20
CA ALA A 33 3.88 6.03 -14.46
C ALA A 33 3.41 4.75 -15.16
N TRP A 34 3.25 3.64 -14.41
CA TRP A 34 2.69 2.40 -14.94
C TRP A 34 1.28 2.58 -15.47
N TYR A 35 0.43 3.24 -14.70
CA TYR A 35 -0.97 3.41 -15.03
C TYR A 35 -1.16 4.33 -16.24
N HIS A 36 -0.50 5.49 -16.29
CA HIS A 36 -0.77 6.51 -17.32
C HIS A 36 0.04 6.34 -18.60
N ALA A 37 1.26 5.84 -18.51
CA ALA A 37 2.18 5.78 -19.65
C ALA A 37 2.78 4.38 -19.88
N GLY A 38 2.69 3.49 -18.91
CA GLY A 38 3.28 2.16 -18.96
C GLY A 38 2.35 1.06 -19.47
N GLY A 39 1.15 1.40 -19.97
CA GLY A 39 0.16 0.43 -20.46
C GLY A 39 -0.69 -0.24 -19.36
N GLY A 40 -0.47 0.13 -18.11
CA GLY A 40 -1.22 -0.43 -16.97
C GLY A 40 -2.71 -0.10 -17.01
N ARG A 41 -3.05 1.11 -17.44
CA ARG A 41 -4.44 1.59 -17.51
C ARG A 41 -5.29 0.73 -18.45
N GLU A 42 -4.83 0.55 -19.68
CA GLU A 42 -5.54 -0.21 -20.71
C GLU A 42 -5.73 -1.66 -20.26
N LEU A 43 -4.64 -2.25 -19.78
CA LEU A 43 -4.64 -3.62 -19.28
C LEU A 43 -5.63 -3.81 -18.12
N TYR A 44 -5.63 -2.87 -17.18
CA TYR A 44 -6.47 -2.96 -16.00
C TYR A 44 -7.93 -2.62 -16.29
N GLN A 45 -8.20 -1.69 -17.19
CA GLN A 45 -9.57 -1.38 -17.62
C GLN A 45 -10.22 -2.55 -18.36
N ASP A 46 -9.47 -3.31 -19.16
CA ASP A 46 -9.99 -4.52 -19.80
C ASP A 46 -10.40 -5.57 -18.75
N PHE A 47 -9.62 -5.72 -17.70
CA PHE A 47 -9.99 -6.56 -16.55
C PHE A 47 -11.26 -6.04 -15.87
N LEU A 48 -11.34 -4.75 -15.55
CA LEU A 48 -12.46 -4.15 -14.83
C LEU A 48 -13.80 -4.22 -15.61
N LYS A 49 -13.76 -4.18 -16.95
CA LYS A 49 -14.94 -4.36 -17.79
C LYS A 49 -15.64 -5.69 -17.53
N THR A 50 -14.90 -6.74 -17.19
CA THR A 50 -15.48 -8.06 -16.85
C THR A 50 -16.35 -8.01 -15.59
N TYR A 51 -16.19 -6.98 -14.77
CA TYR A 51 -16.96 -6.68 -13.56
C TYR A 51 -17.97 -5.54 -13.75
N GLY A 52 -18.20 -5.12 -14.99
CA GLY A 52 -19.15 -4.03 -15.31
C GLY A 52 -18.64 -2.65 -14.91
N ILE A 53 -17.32 -2.46 -14.81
CA ILE A 53 -16.67 -1.17 -14.50
C ILE A 53 -15.92 -0.71 -15.75
N SER A 54 -16.36 0.41 -16.35
CA SER A 54 -15.73 0.97 -17.56
C SER A 54 -14.76 2.12 -17.28
N SER A 55 -14.78 2.67 -16.07
CA SER A 55 -13.84 3.72 -15.70
C SER A 55 -13.33 3.49 -14.30
N SER A 56 -12.00 3.47 -14.18
CA SER A 56 -11.27 3.64 -12.94
C SER A 56 -10.30 4.79 -13.15
N LEU A 57 -10.41 5.82 -12.32
CA LEU A 57 -9.63 7.04 -12.42
C LEU A 57 -8.86 7.23 -11.11
N PRO A 58 -7.52 7.34 -11.15
CA PRO A 58 -6.71 7.71 -9.99
C PRO A 58 -7.23 8.99 -9.34
N CYS A 59 -7.53 8.93 -8.04
CA CYS A 59 -8.12 10.04 -7.29
C CYS A 59 -7.47 10.26 -5.92
N GLY A 60 -6.38 9.58 -5.63
CA GLY A 60 -5.59 9.72 -4.43
C GLY A 60 -4.49 8.69 -4.33
N ASN A 61 -3.49 9.00 -3.53
CA ASN A 61 -2.47 8.06 -3.10
C ASN A 61 -1.98 8.44 -1.70
N THR A 62 -1.88 7.47 -0.82
CA THR A 62 -1.48 7.69 0.58
C THR A 62 0.03 7.81 0.78
N GLY A 63 0.81 7.71 -0.31
CA GLY A 63 2.26 7.56 -0.22
C GLY A 63 2.67 6.20 0.35
N CYS A 64 3.94 6.05 0.68
CA CYS A 64 4.44 4.81 1.27
C CYS A 64 3.83 4.59 2.66
N GLN A 65 3.19 3.45 2.85
CA GLN A 65 2.60 3.10 4.15
C GLN A 65 3.63 2.64 5.17
N MET A 66 3.21 2.68 6.42
CA MET A 66 3.98 2.14 7.53
C MET A 66 3.70 0.64 7.73
N GLY A 67 4.65 -0.02 8.38
CA GLY A 67 4.56 -1.44 8.76
C GLY A 67 3.58 -1.73 9.90
N GLY A 68 2.88 -0.71 10.39
CA GLY A 68 1.83 -0.85 11.39
C GLY A 68 2.31 -0.83 12.84
N TRP A 69 1.33 -1.04 13.72
CA TRP A 69 1.43 -0.92 15.17
C TRP A 69 1.46 -2.30 15.82
N PHE A 70 2.40 -2.48 16.75
CA PHE A 70 2.62 -3.76 17.43
C PHE A 70 2.65 -3.54 18.95
N ARG A 71 1.97 -4.43 19.67
CA ARG A 71 2.00 -4.46 21.14
C ARG A 71 3.33 -5.00 21.68
N LYS A 72 4.00 -5.85 20.92
CA LYS A 72 5.32 -6.42 21.22
C LYS A 72 6.33 -6.10 20.13
N GLU A 73 7.60 -6.05 20.49
CA GLU A 73 8.68 -5.85 19.53
C GLU A 73 8.91 -7.11 18.70
N ILE A 74 9.08 -6.94 17.39
CA ILE A 74 9.40 -8.00 16.43
C ILE A 74 10.90 -7.95 16.16
N LYS A 75 11.61 -8.98 16.54
CA LYS A 75 13.08 -9.10 16.40
C LYS A 75 13.50 -10.19 15.42
N THR A 76 12.65 -11.20 15.24
CA THR A 76 12.93 -12.36 14.39
C THR A 76 11.68 -12.75 13.60
N VAL A 77 11.82 -13.67 12.65
CA VAL A 77 10.68 -14.21 11.87
C VAL A 77 9.74 -15.01 12.78
N GLU A 78 10.29 -15.68 13.79
CA GLU A 78 9.55 -16.51 14.74
C GLU A 78 8.58 -15.67 15.58
N ASP A 79 8.88 -14.39 15.82
CA ASP A 79 7.98 -13.46 16.53
C ASP A 79 6.67 -13.19 15.77
N LEU A 80 6.62 -13.52 14.48
CA LEU A 80 5.40 -13.44 13.67
C LEU A 80 4.47 -14.64 13.88
N SER A 81 4.99 -15.76 14.41
CA SER A 81 4.21 -16.99 14.55
C SER A 81 3.08 -16.83 15.58
N GLY A 82 1.85 -17.09 15.14
CA GLY A 82 0.65 -16.96 15.95
C GLY A 82 0.21 -15.52 16.24
N LEU A 83 0.94 -14.51 15.70
CA LEU A 83 0.60 -13.10 15.86
C LEU A 83 -0.77 -12.81 15.22
N LYS A 84 -1.73 -12.35 15.99
CA LYS A 84 -3.05 -11.92 15.49
C LYS A 84 -2.92 -10.48 14.97
N MET A 85 -2.97 -10.31 13.66
CA MET A 85 -2.77 -8.99 13.06
C MET A 85 -3.93 -8.59 12.17
N ARG A 86 -4.47 -7.39 12.41
CA ARG A 86 -5.34 -6.75 11.42
C ARG A 86 -4.50 -6.31 10.24
N VAL A 87 -4.83 -6.84 9.07
CA VAL A 87 -4.18 -6.50 7.82
C VAL A 87 -5.16 -6.59 6.66
N GLY A 88 -5.12 -5.61 5.77
CA GLY A 88 -5.98 -5.58 4.59
C GLY A 88 -5.43 -6.38 3.40
N GLY A 89 -6.32 -6.71 2.47
CA GLY A 89 -6.00 -7.15 1.13
C GLY A 89 -5.19 -8.45 1.01
N PHE A 90 -4.36 -8.49 -0.02
CA PHE A 90 -3.56 -9.66 -0.40
C PHE A 90 -2.42 -9.96 0.59
N ALA A 91 -1.95 -8.95 1.31
CA ALA A 91 -0.87 -9.08 2.30
C ALA A 91 -1.19 -10.09 3.41
N GLY A 92 -2.46 -10.24 3.78
CA GLY A 92 -2.90 -11.24 4.76
C GLY A 92 -2.52 -12.67 4.37
N ARG A 93 -2.62 -13.03 3.09
CA ARG A 93 -2.20 -14.36 2.58
C ARG A 93 -0.70 -14.59 2.70
N ILE A 94 0.09 -13.54 2.50
CA ILE A 94 1.56 -13.59 2.60
C ILE A 94 1.98 -13.73 4.06
N LEU A 95 1.41 -12.91 4.93
CA LEU A 95 1.66 -12.96 6.36
C LEU A 95 1.24 -14.30 6.98
N GLN A 96 0.13 -14.88 6.53
CA GLN A 96 -0.29 -16.22 6.96
C GLN A 96 0.77 -17.29 6.66
N LYS A 97 1.49 -17.16 5.54
CA LYS A 97 2.60 -18.07 5.20
C LYS A 97 3.79 -17.94 6.19
N LEU A 98 3.89 -16.80 6.85
CA LEU A 98 4.89 -16.53 7.90
C LEU A 98 4.38 -16.85 9.32
N GLY A 99 3.21 -17.49 9.42
CA GLY A 99 2.63 -17.90 10.70
C GLY A 99 1.74 -16.85 11.37
N VAL A 100 1.54 -15.67 10.78
CA VAL A 100 0.59 -14.66 11.28
C VAL A 100 -0.84 -15.16 11.12
N VAL A 101 -1.71 -14.79 12.04
CA VAL A 101 -3.17 -15.03 11.99
C VAL A 101 -3.85 -13.72 11.56
N PRO A 102 -4.08 -13.51 10.24
CA PRO A 102 -4.67 -12.26 9.76
C PRO A 102 -6.13 -12.14 10.20
N GLN A 103 -6.49 -10.91 10.56
CA GLN A 103 -7.85 -10.57 11.00
C GLN A 103 -8.40 -9.47 10.10
N GLN A 104 -9.65 -9.58 9.67
CA GLN A 104 -10.35 -8.51 8.98
C GLN A 104 -11.22 -7.75 9.95
N ILE A 105 -10.81 -6.54 10.29
CA ILE A 105 -11.47 -5.69 11.28
C ILE A 105 -11.68 -4.31 10.65
N ALA A 106 -12.87 -3.75 10.79
CA ALA A 106 -13.18 -2.41 10.33
C ALA A 106 -12.33 -1.35 11.07
N ALA A 107 -12.05 -0.23 10.42
CA ALA A 107 -11.15 0.80 10.95
C ALA A 107 -11.53 1.26 12.36
N GLY A 108 -12.83 1.47 12.63
CA GLY A 108 -13.32 1.91 13.95
C GLY A 108 -13.17 0.87 15.07
N ASP A 109 -12.98 -0.40 14.72
CA ASP A 109 -12.87 -1.51 15.69
C ASP A 109 -11.41 -1.90 16.00
N ILE A 110 -10.43 -1.29 15.28
CA ILE A 110 -9.00 -1.63 15.45
C ILE A 110 -8.52 -1.22 16.85
N TYR A 111 -8.78 0.04 17.26
CA TYR A 111 -8.36 0.52 18.56
C TYR A 111 -8.89 -0.36 19.72
N PRO A 112 -10.21 -0.62 19.83
CA PRO A 112 -10.72 -1.50 20.87
C PRO A 112 -10.13 -2.92 20.82
N ALA A 113 -9.85 -3.45 19.63
CA ALA A 113 -9.26 -4.78 19.48
C ALA A 113 -7.80 -4.84 19.97
N LEU A 114 -6.98 -3.81 19.67
CA LEU A 114 -5.63 -3.65 20.20
C LEU A 114 -5.65 -3.47 21.73
N GLU A 115 -6.52 -2.59 22.24
CA GLU A 115 -6.66 -2.29 23.67
C GLU A 115 -6.99 -3.55 24.50
N LYS A 116 -7.99 -4.32 24.06
CA LYS A 116 -8.40 -5.57 24.71
C LYS A 116 -7.41 -6.73 24.48
N GLY A 117 -6.46 -6.59 23.56
CA GLY A 117 -5.53 -7.66 23.20
C GLY A 117 -6.16 -8.80 22.40
N THR A 118 -7.30 -8.58 21.76
CA THR A 118 -7.89 -9.53 20.81
C THR A 118 -7.07 -9.63 19.53
N ILE A 119 -6.33 -8.58 19.18
CA ILE A 119 -5.25 -8.59 18.21
C ILE A 119 -3.95 -8.05 18.83
N ASP A 120 -2.82 -8.48 18.28
CA ASP A 120 -1.48 -8.14 18.73
C ASP A 120 -0.85 -7.01 17.92
N ALA A 121 -1.33 -6.83 16.69
CA ALA A 121 -0.83 -5.83 15.74
C ALA A 121 -1.92 -5.39 14.76
N ALA A 122 -1.72 -4.21 14.18
CA ALA A 122 -2.57 -3.69 13.11
C ALA A 122 -1.76 -2.80 12.17
N GLU A 123 -1.94 -2.99 10.86
CA GLU A 123 -1.57 -1.99 9.86
C GLU A 123 -2.77 -1.10 9.55
N PHE A 124 -2.51 0.11 9.10
CA PHE A 124 -3.59 0.97 8.62
C PHE A 124 -3.12 1.80 7.43
N VAL A 125 -2.55 3.00 7.64
CA VAL A 125 -2.05 3.84 6.55
C VAL A 125 -0.64 4.35 6.87
N GLY A 126 -0.56 5.41 7.65
CA GLY A 126 0.66 6.10 7.99
C GLY A 126 0.43 7.11 9.11
N PRO A 127 1.49 7.84 9.51
CA PRO A 127 1.45 8.66 10.72
C PRO A 127 0.28 9.63 10.80
N TYR A 128 -0.10 10.24 9.67
CA TYR A 128 -1.13 11.28 9.63
C TYR A 128 -2.53 10.74 9.96
N ASP A 129 -2.88 9.55 9.47
CA ASP A 129 -4.16 8.92 9.78
C ASP A 129 -4.10 8.14 11.08
N ASP A 130 -3.01 7.40 11.31
CA ASP A 130 -2.84 6.53 12.48
C ASP A 130 -2.85 7.33 13.79
N GLU A 131 -2.27 8.55 13.78
CA GLU A 131 -2.30 9.47 14.92
C GLU A 131 -3.73 9.82 15.35
N LYS A 132 -4.64 10.01 14.38
CA LYS A 132 -6.04 10.35 14.65
C LYS A 132 -6.81 9.20 15.29
N LEU A 133 -6.39 7.95 14.99
CA LEU A 133 -6.99 6.73 15.52
C LEU A 133 -6.43 6.32 16.88
N GLY A 134 -5.34 6.99 17.34
CA GLY A 134 -4.80 6.82 18.68
C GLY A 134 -4.11 5.49 18.95
N PHE A 135 -3.63 4.79 17.92
CA PHE A 135 -3.00 3.47 18.07
C PHE A 135 -1.74 3.50 18.94
N ASP A 136 -1.06 4.65 19.02
CA ASP A 136 0.09 4.87 19.89
C ASP A 136 -0.18 4.66 21.38
N ARG A 137 -1.44 4.75 21.81
CA ARG A 137 -1.84 4.56 23.20
C ARG A 137 -1.94 3.10 23.62
N VAL A 138 -2.11 2.21 22.66
CA VAL A 138 -2.41 0.77 22.89
C VAL A 138 -1.37 -0.16 22.29
N ALA A 139 -0.50 0.35 21.40
CA ALA A 139 0.58 -0.40 20.77
C ALA A 139 1.82 0.50 20.63
N PRO A 140 2.88 0.29 21.44
CA PRO A 140 3.99 1.24 21.53
C PRO A 140 5.01 1.15 20.38
N TYR A 141 5.00 0.08 19.59
CA TYR A 141 5.97 -0.13 18.52
C TYR A 141 5.35 0.19 17.17
N TYR A 142 5.97 1.10 16.41
CA TYR A 142 5.56 1.49 15.08
C TYR A 142 6.62 1.07 14.06
N TYR A 143 6.24 0.19 13.14
CA TYR A 143 7.19 -0.43 12.21
C TYR A 143 7.22 0.22 10.84
N THR A 144 8.36 0.09 10.16
CA THR A 144 8.60 0.54 8.77
C THR A 144 9.56 -0.45 8.08
N PRO A 145 9.52 -0.56 6.73
CA PRO A 145 8.49 -0.06 5.82
C PRO A 145 7.24 -0.95 5.78
N GLY A 146 6.12 -0.41 5.34
CA GLY A 146 4.93 -1.18 5.00
C GLY A 146 5.07 -1.85 3.64
N TRP A 147 5.74 -2.98 3.59
CA TRP A 147 6.05 -3.68 2.35
C TRP A 147 4.82 -4.23 1.61
N TRP A 148 3.70 -4.30 2.27
CA TRP A 148 2.41 -4.69 1.69
C TRP A 148 1.78 -3.62 0.80
N GLU A 149 2.07 -2.34 1.07
CA GLU A 149 1.55 -1.21 0.30
C GLU A 149 2.60 -0.08 0.23
N THR A 150 3.33 -0.02 -0.88
CA THR A 150 4.34 1.01 -1.13
C THR A 150 3.74 2.35 -1.57
N GLY A 151 2.41 2.40 -1.70
CA GLY A 151 1.63 3.59 -2.03
C GLY A 151 0.21 3.19 -2.43
N SER A 152 -0.75 3.30 -1.51
CA SER A 152 -2.15 2.95 -1.80
C SER A 152 -2.76 3.91 -2.80
N HIS A 153 -2.96 3.43 -4.00
CA HIS A 153 -3.69 4.10 -5.05
C HIS A 153 -5.19 3.96 -4.81
N ILE A 154 -5.89 5.07 -4.79
CA ILE A 154 -7.33 5.13 -4.56
C ILE A 154 -7.98 5.69 -5.81
N SER A 155 -9.11 5.10 -6.24
CA SER A 155 -9.73 5.43 -7.51
C SER A 155 -11.20 5.78 -7.39
N VAL A 156 -11.66 6.64 -8.27
CA VAL A 156 -13.08 6.79 -8.59
C VAL A 156 -13.44 5.78 -9.65
N ILE A 157 -14.37 4.90 -9.34
CA ILE A 157 -14.89 3.88 -10.27
C ILE A 157 -16.31 4.20 -10.72
N THR A 158 -16.60 3.88 -11.98
CA THR A 158 -17.93 4.09 -12.56
C THR A 158 -18.36 2.86 -13.35
N GLY A 159 -19.59 2.40 -13.10
CA GLY A 159 -20.18 1.29 -13.84
C GLY A 159 -20.32 1.58 -15.32
N THR A 160 -20.27 0.53 -16.15
CA THR A 160 -20.26 0.61 -17.62
C THR A 160 -21.44 1.45 -18.14
N LYS A 161 -22.68 1.10 -17.77
CA LYS A 161 -23.87 1.80 -18.24
C LYS A 161 -23.83 3.29 -17.92
N GLN A 162 -23.45 3.66 -16.70
CA GLN A 162 -23.38 5.03 -16.24
C GLN A 162 -22.25 5.81 -16.94
N TRP A 163 -21.08 5.19 -17.09
CA TRP A 163 -19.96 5.85 -17.77
C TRP A 163 -20.25 6.08 -19.25
N GLU A 164 -20.80 5.09 -19.93
CA GLU A 164 -21.11 5.19 -21.37
C GLU A 164 -22.16 6.24 -21.67
N SER A 165 -23.17 6.41 -20.78
CA SER A 165 -24.22 7.42 -20.93
C SER A 165 -23.75 8.87 -20.73
N LEU A 166 -22.57 9.09 -20.17
CA LEU A 166 -22.04 10.45 -19.97
C LEU A 166 -21.60 11.08 -21.29
N PRO A 167 -21.97 12.36 -21.56
CA PRO A 167 -21.37 13.15 -22.62
C PRO A 167 -19.84 13.23 -22.49
N ALA A 168 -19.14 13.36 -23.61
CA ALA A 168 -17.66 13.40 -23.65
C ALA A 168 -17.09 14.52 -22.75
N GLN A 169 -17.73 15.67 -22.71
CA GLN A 169 -17.33 16.79 -21.86
C GLN A 169 -17.40 16.46 -20.36
N TYR A 170 -18.37 15.69 -19.91
CA TYR A 170 -18.47 15.27 -18.51
C TYR A 170 -17.46 14.19 -18.17
N LYS A 171 -17.19 13.27 -19.08
CA LYS A 171 -16.08 12.31 -18.92
C LYS A 171 -14.75 13.03 -18.76
N ALA A 172 -14.48 14.05 -19.58
CA ALA A 172 -13.27 14.86 -19.49
C ALA A 172 -13.18 15.63 -18.16
N ALA A 173 -14.29 16.24 -17.72
CA ALA A 173 -14.34 16.98 -16.46
C ALA A 173 -14.08 16.07 -15.24
N VAL A 174 -14.73 14.90 -15.17
CA VAL A 174 -14.51 13.92 -14.09
C VAL A 174 -13.09 13.40 -14.11
N THR A 175 -12.54 13.15 -15.30
CA THR A 175 -11.15 12.69 -15.43
C THR A 175 -10.15 13.74 -14.93
N ALA A 176 -10.32 15.01 -15.32
CA ALA A 176 -9.47 16.11 -14.87
C ALA A 176 -9.56 16.32 -13.35
N ALA A 177 -10.77 16.33 -12.80
CA ALA A 177 -10.99 16.47 -11.36
C ALA A 177 -10.37 15.31 -10.54
N ALA A 178 -10.45 14.08 -11.05
CA ALA A 178 -9.84 12.94 -10.40
C ALA A 178 -8.30 13.07 -10.34
N TYR A 179 -7.68 13.52 -11.42
CA TYR A 179 -6.22 13.71 -11.47
C TYR A 179 -5.76 14.88 -10.59
N GLU A 180 -6.48 15.97 -10.57
CA GLU A 180 -6.23 17.08 -9.66
C GLU A 180 -6.31 16.62 -8.19
N ALA A 181 -7.38 15.90 -7.84
CA ALA A 181 -7.56 15.33 -6.52
C ALA A 181 -6.42 14.34 -6.16
N HIS A 182 -5.94 13.54 -7.13
CA HIS A 182 -4.82 12.62 -6.90
C HIS A 182 -3.56 13.35 -6.47
N VAL A 183 -3.17 14.40 -7.21
CA VAL A 183 -1.99 15.22 -6.89
C VAL A 183 -2.14 15.88 -5.53
N HIS A 184 -3.31 16.47 -5.26
CA HIS A 184 -3.59 17.16 -4.01
C HIS A 184 -3.55 16.21 -2.80
N VAL A 185 -4.18 15.05 -2.90
CA VAL A 185 -4.20 14.05 -1.81
C VAL A 185 -2.80 13.56 -1.50
N GLN A 186 -2.02 13.18 -2.53
CA GLN A 186 -0.64 12.72 -2.32
C GLN A 186 0.22 13.82 -1.67
N ALA A 187 0.16 15.06 -2.17
CA ALA A 187 0.90 16.18 -1.59
C ALA A 187 0.53 16.42 -0.12
N ASN A 188 -0.75 16.29 0.24
CA ASN A 188 -1.20 16.39 1.63
C ASN A 188 -0.59 15.31 2.53
N TYR A 189 -0.51 14.06 2.07
CA TYR A 189 0.12 12.99 2.82
C TYR A 189 1.62 13.25 3.01
N ASP A 190 2.32 13.67 1.95
CA ASP A 190 3.76 13.96 2.00
C ASP A 190 4.09 15.11 2.96
N VAL A 191 3.21 16.10 3.08
CA VAL A 191 3.37 17.22 4.03
C VAL A 191 3.01 16.81 5.46
N ASN A 192 1.92 16.08 5.67
CA ASN A 192 1.37 15.81 6.99
C ASN A 192 1.99 14.60 7.68
N ASN A 193 2.42 13.57 6.94
CA ASN A 193 3.04 12.38 7.53
C ASN A 193 4.30 12.68 8.36
N PRO A 194 5.28 13.47 7.88
CA PRO A 194 6.47 13.79 8.68
C PRO A 194 6.12 14.57 9.97
N GLN A 195 5.15 15.47 9.90
CA GLN A 195 4.71 16.25 11.07
C GLN A 195 4.01 15.35 12.10
N ALA A 196 3.13 14.45 11.66
CA ALA A 196 2.46 13.51 12.53
C ALA A 196 3.46 12.53 13.16
N LEU A 197 4.41 12.00 12.37
CA LEU A 197 5.47 11.14 12.89
C LEU A 197 6.27 11.84 13.99
N ALA A 198 6.66 13.09 13.79
CA ALA A 198 7.38 13.85 14.80
C ALA A 198 6.57 14.00 16.10
N ARG A 199 5.25 14.20 16.02
CA ARG A 199 4.36 14.26 17.21
C ARG A 199 4.25 12.89 17.90
N LEU A 200 4.11 11.81 17.14
CA LEU A 200 4.07 10.42 17.64
C LEU A 200 5.36 10.09 18.41
N LEU A 201 6.52 10.42 17.83
CA LEU A 201 7.81 10.20 18.49
C LEU A 201 7.97 11.00 19.79
N LYS A 202 7.50 12.27 19.83
CA LYS A 202 7.47 13.08 21.05
C LYS A 202 6.57 12.47 22.14
N ARG A 203 5.54 11.70 21.78
CA ARG A 203 4.69 10.95 22.72
C ARG A 203 5.29 9.62 23.19
N GLY A 204 6.50 9.28 22.72
CA GLY A 204 7.22 8.07 23.16
C GLY A 204 7.02 6.84 22.29
N VAL A 205 6.45 6.99 21.10
CA VAL A 205 6.32 5.89 20.14
C VAL A 205 7.71 5.36 19.77
N LYS A 206 7.84 4.05 19.78
CA LYS A 206 9.08 3.34 19.45
C LYS A 206 9.09 2.99 17.97
N LEU A 207 9.63 3.89 17.13
CA LEU A 207 9.82 3.61 15.72
C LEU A 207 10.87 2.50 15.53
N ARG A 208 10.55 1.52 14.69
CA ARG A 208 11.40 0.37 14.39
C ARG A 208 11.39 0.06 12.90
N ALA A 209 12.56 -0.25 12.35
CA ALA A 209 12.62 -0.95 11.07
C ALA A 209 12.37 -2.45 11.30
N PHE A 210 11.67 -3.10 10.37
CA PHE A 210 11.64 -4.55 10.37
C PHE A 210 13.07 -5.10 10.21
N PRO A 211 13.46 -6.14 11.00
CA PRO A 211 14.72 -6.82 10.80
C PRO A 211 14.89 -7.31 9.37
N GLN A 212 16.13 -7.32 8.87
CA GLN A 212 16.42 -7.79 7.51
C GLN A 212 15.90 -9.22 7.28
N SER A 213 16.04 -10.10 8.25
CA SER A 213 15.52 -11.47 8.19
C SER A 213 14.00 -11.53 7.98
N VAL A 214 13.26 -10.62 8.63
CA VAL A 214 11.79 -10.52 8.45
C VAL A 214 11.46 -10.01 7.05
N MET A 215 12.20 -9.00 6.56
CA MET A 215 12.01 -8.47 5.22
C MET A 215 12.31 -9.52 4.14
N ASP A 216 13.40 -10.27 4.27
CA ASP A 216 13.79 -11.33 3.33
C ASP A 216 12.78 -12.49 3.32
N ALA A 217 12.32 -12.92 4.49
CA ALA A 217 11.28 -13.94 4.61
C ALA A 217 9.96 -13.46 4.00
N SER A 218 9.57 -12.20 4.23
CA SER A 218 8.36 -11.59 3.67
C SER A 218 8.43 -11.48 2.15
N PHE A 219 9.58 -11.07 1.61
CA PHE A 219 9.79 -10.97 0.17
C PHE A 219 9.71 -12.33 -0.51
N LYS A 220 10.36 -13.35 0.07
CA LYS A 220 10.29 -14.74 -0.41
C LYS A 220 8.84 -15.25 -0.40
N ALA A 221 8.14 -15.09 0.73
CA ALA A 221 6.75 -15.50 0.87
C ALA A 221 5.84 -14.76 -0.11
N ALA A 222 6.04 -13.46 -0.31
CA ALA A 222 5.30 -12.66 -1.28
C ALA A 222 5.46 -13.23 -2.70
N LYS A 223 6.70 -13.49 -3.13
CA LYS A 223 6.97 -14.06 -4.45
C LYS A 223 6.27 -15.41 -4.64
N GLU A 224 6.37 -16.30 -3.66
CA GLU A 224 5.75 -17.64 -3.72
C GLU A 224 4.22 -17.57 -3.79
N VAL A 225 3.60 -16.67 -3.00
CA VAL A 225 2.13 -16.50 -3.00
C VAL A 225 1.64 -15.86 -4.30
N MET A 226 2.38 -14.86 -4.81
CA MET A 226 2.05 -14.19 -6.08
C MET A 226 2.20 -15.15 -7.28
N ASP A 227 3.28 -15.93 -7.32
CA ASP A 227 3.52 -16.92 -8.39
C ASP A 227 2.47 -18.05 -8.34
N ALA A 228 2.09 -18.53 -7.15
CA ALA A 228 1.03 -19.49 -6.98
C ALA A 228 -0.36 -18.97 -7.39
N GLU A 229 -0.65 -17.68 -7.14
CA GLU A 229 -1.88 -17.05 -7.62
C GLU A 229 -1.86 -16.93 -9.15
N ALA A 230 -0.75 -16.50 -9.74
CA ALA A 230 -0.59 -16.41 -11.19
C ALA A 230 -0.77 -17.76 -11.91
N ALA A 231 -0.41 -18.86 -11.27
CA ALA A 231 -0.56 -20.20 -11.86
C ALA A 231 -2.03 -20.63 -12.02
N LYS A 232 -2.95 -20.10 -11.20
CA LYS A 232 -4.37 -20.51 -11.20
C LYS A 232 -5.34 -19.43 -11.68
N ASN A 233 -4.90 -18.18 -11.78
CA ASN A 233 -5.73 -17.03 -12.15
C ASN A 233 -5.13 -16.33 -13.37
N ALA A 234 -5.79 -16.47 -14.53
CA ALA A 234 -5.31 -15.91 -15.79
C ALA A 234 -5.30 -14.39 -15.82
N ASN A 235 -6.30 -13.71 -15.20
CA ASN A 235 -6.35 -12.26 -15.08
C ASN A 235 -5.17 -11.77 -14.24
N PHE A 236 -4.97 -12.38 -13.07
CA PHE A 236 -3.86 -12.07 -12.20
C PHE A 236 -2.53 -12.24 -12.91
N LYS A 237 -2.32 -13.38 -13.56
CA LYS A 237 -1.09 -13.69 -14.31
C LYS A 237 -0.76 -12.62 -15.32
N LYS A 238 -1.73 -12.27 -16.18
CA LYS A 238 -1.56 -11.27 -17.26
C LYS A 238 -1.11 -9.91 -16.70
N ILE A 239 -1.77 -9.45 -15.63
CA ILE A 239 -1.45 -8.16 -15.02
C ILE A 239 -0.12 -8.23 -14.27
N TYR A 240 0.12 -9.29 -13.50
CA TYR A 240 1.33 -9.49 -12.71
C TYR A 240 2.60 -9.56 -13.57
N GLU A 241 2.58 -10.26 -14.68
CA GLU A 241 3.73 -10.34 -15.60
C GLU A 241 4.07 -8.98 -16.19
N HIS A 242 3.06 -8.22 -16.60
CA HIS A 242 3.24 -6.86 -17.11
C HIS A 242 3.78 -5.92 -16.02
N TYR A 243 3.18 -5.97 -14.83
CA TYR A 243 3.57 -5.17 -13.67
C TYR A 243 5.02 -5.44 -13.25
N LYS A 244 5.44 -6.71 -13.13
CA LYS A 244 6.81 -7.10 -12.81
C LYS A 244 7.83 -6.60 -13.83
N LYS A 245 7.51 -6.71 -15.11
CA LYS A 245 8.40 -6.22 -16.20
C LYS A 245 8.60 -4.70 -16.08
N PHE A 246 7.53 -3.96 -15.85
CA PHE A 246 7.61 -2.51 -15.65
C PHE A 246 8.39 -2.17 -14.38
N GLN A 247 8.11 -2.85 -13.27
CA GLN A 247 8.83 -2.65 -12.01
C GLN A 247 10.33 -2.88 -12.14
N ALA A 248 10.76 -3.92 -12.85
CA ALA A 248 12.18 -4.18 -13.09
C ALA A 248 12.87 -3.01 -13.83
N GLN A 249 12.22 -2.45 -14.85
CA GLN A 249 12.72 -1.27 -15.57
C GLN A 249 12.79 -0.05 -14.65
N GLN A 250 11.76 0.18 -13.85
CA GLN A 250 11.74 1.30 -12.89
C GLN A 250 12.84 1.17 -11.83
N ASN A 251 13.05 -0.03 -11.29
CA ASN A 251 14.10 -0.26 -10.30
C ASN A 251 15.50 0.01 -10.88
N GLN A 252 15.75 -0.36 -12.14
CA GLN A 252 17.01 -0.01 -12.81
C GLN A 252 17.19 1.50 -12.90
N TRP A 253 16.15 2.23 -13.33
CA TRP A 253 16.19 3.69 -13.43
C TRP A 253 16.41 4.36 -12.07
N TYR A 254 15.58 3.99 -11.09
CA TYR A 254 15.65 4.60 -9.75
C TYR A 254 17.00 4.32 -9.05
N SER A 255 17.61 3.15 -9.29
CA SER A 255 18.90 2.80 -8.69
C SER A 255 20.05 3.71 -9.15
N VAL A 256 19.97 4.28 -10.36
CA VAL A 256 21.00 5.20 -10.90
C VAL A 256 20.62 6.67 -10.76
N ALA A 257 19.35 6.98 -10.55
CA ALA A 257 18.83 8.35 -10.45
C ALA A 257 18.50 8.70 -8.98
N GLU A 258 17.22 8.61 -8.61
CA GLU A 258 16.70 9.14 -7.35
C GLU A 258 17.27 8.45 -6.10
N SER A 259 17.43 7.13 -6.12
CA SER A 259 17.98 6.42 -4.94
C SER A 259 19.40 6.87 -4.63
N ARG A 260 20.22 7.14 -5.66
CA ARG A 260 21.59 7.66 -5.45
C ARG A 260 21.57 9.05 -4.84
N MET A 261 20.73 9.94 -5.36
CA MET A 261 20.60 11.29 -4.83
C MET A 261 20.04 11.28 -3.39
N GLN A 262 18.97 10.50 -3.14
CA GLN A 262 18.37 10.40 -1.82
C GLN A 262 19.35 9.82 -0.79
N ASN A 263 20.05 8.75 -1.14
CA ASN A 263 21.05 8.14 -0.26
C ASN A 263 22.21 9.10 0.04
N TYR A 264 22.67 9.86 -0.95
CA TYR A 264 23.69 10.89 -0.74
C TYR A 264 23.19 11.96 0.25
N LEU A 265 22.00 12.50 0.04
CA LEU A 265 21.43 13.53 0.92
C LEU A 265 21.21 13.02 2.34
N LEU A 266 20.65 11.81 2.50
CA LEU A 266 20.46 11.19 3.80
C LEU A 266 21.79 11.03 4.56
N ASN A 267 22.83 10.55 3.88
CA ASN A 267 24.15 10.38 4.50
C ASN A 267 24.82 11.72 4.82
N ALA A 268 24.74 12.69 3.91
CA ALA A 268 25.33 14.01 4.10
C ALA A 268 24.66 14.79 5.25
N THR A 269 23.34 14.65 5.42
CA THR A 269 22.60 15.33 6.50
C THR A 269 22.64 14.60 7.84
N SER A 270 22.79 13.26 7.83
CA SER A 270 22.93 12.47 9.07
C SER A 270 24.31 12.60 9.72
N GLY A 271 25.34 12.99 8.97
CA GLY A 271 26.70 13.20 9.46
C GLY A 271 26.91 14.49 10.25
N GLY A 272 25.95 15.42 10.25
CA GLY A 272 26.04 16.69 10.96
C GLY A 272 25.79 16.65 12.46
N ASN A 273 25.41 15.50 13.02
CA ASN A 273 25.15 15.34 14.46
C ASN A 273 26.24 14.52 15.19
N LYS A 274 27.42 14.41 14.62
CA LYS A 274 28.61 13.85 15.28
C LYS A 274 29.64 14.95 15.55
N SER A 275 29.27 15.95 16.35
CA SER A 275 30.23 16.88 16.99
C SER A 275 29.75 17.20 18.39
#